data_24c8a0006da4aa9fc7aecc169eefaeca
#
_entry.id   24c8a0006da4aa9fc7aecc169eefaeca
#
_cell.length_a   1.000
_cell.length_b   1.000
_cell.length_c   1.000
_cell.angle_alpha   90.00
_cell.angle_beta   90.00
_cell.angle_gamma   90.00
#
_symmetry.space_group_name_H-M   'P 1'
#
loop_
_entity.id
_entity.type
_entity.pdbx_description
1 polymer ?
#
loop_
_entity_poly.entity_id
_entity_poly.type
_entity_poly.pdbx_seq_one_letter_code
_entity_poly.pdbx_strand_id
1 'polypeptide(L)'
;SIDQYGHQRLGGISNVIAEEIENLTGFETRVTVLGHVQRGGSPNPFDRVLGTRFGIAAIDAVHNREYGNMVALQNGTIVSVPLQEAVGSLKKVSPEMWSTAKNFFA
;
A
#
# COMPACT_ATOMS: atom_id res chain seq x y z
N SER A 1 -1.18 23.17 3.20
CA SER A 1 -2.56 23.68 3.15
C SER A 1 -3.40 23.14 4.30
N ILE A 2 -4.35 23.90 4.77
CA ILE A 2 -5.26 23.52 5.84
C ILE A 2 -6.65 23.33 5.20
N ASP A 3 -7.32 22.23 5.52
CA ASP A 3 -8.68 22.01 5.03
C ASP A 3 -9.70 22.86 5.80
N GLN A 4 -10.97 22.81 5.39
CA GLN A 4 -12.05 23.61 6.01
C GLN A 4 -12.30 23.29 7.50
N TYR A 5 -11.76 22.17 8.01
CA TYR A 5 -11.85 21.75 9.39
C TYR A 5 -10.59 22.05 10.22
N GLY A 6 -9.62 22.75 9.63
CA GLY A 6 -8.36 23.08 10.28
C GLY A 6 -7.32 21.98 10.31
N HIS A 7 -7.54 20.88 9.58
CA HIS A 7 -6.57 19.80 9.49
C HIS A 7 -5.54 20.09 8.38
N GLN A 8 -4.28 19.79 8.66
CA GLN A 8 -3.22 19.92 7.68
C GLN A 8 -3.37 18.82 6.62
N ARG A 9 -3.51 19.20 5.36
CA ARG A 9 -3.54 18.24 4.26
C ARG A 9 -2.15 17.67 3.99
N LEU A 10 -2.07 16.34 4.01
CA LEU A 10 -0.91 15.61 3.55
C LEU A 10 -1.00 15.45 2.03
N GLY A 11 0.10 15.57 1.31
CA GLY A 11 0.16 15.31 -0.13
C GLY A 11 0.33 16.53 -1.03
N GLY A 12 0.57 17.71 -0.45
CA GLY A 12 0.90 18.91 -1.23
C GLY A 12 2.33 18.96 -1.74
N ILE A 13 3.22 18.12 -1.25
CA ILE A 13 4.66 18.16 -1.59
C ILE A 13 4.92 17.91 -3.09
N SER A 14 4.18 17.02 -3.72
CA SER A 14 4.38 16.73 -5.15
C SER A 14 4.06 17.94 -6.03
N ASN A 15 3.03 18.70 -5.67
CA ASN A 15 2.68 19.93 -6.39
C ASN A 15 3.73 21.02 -6.19
N VAL A 16 4.26 21.15 -4.99
CA VAL A 16 5.34 22.11 -4.69
C VAL A 16 6.59 21.77 -5.50
N ILE A 17 6.97 20.51 -5.54
CA ILE A 17 8.12 20.03 -6.32
C ILE A 17 7.90 20.27 -7.81
N ALA A 18 6.72 19.99 -8.33
CA ALA A 18 6.38 20.20 -9.74
C ALA A 18 6.51 21.70 -10.11
N GLU A 19 5.97 22.57 -9.28
CA GLU A 19 6.07 24.02 -9.49
C GLU A 19 7.53 24.51 -9.50
N GLU A 20 8.35 24.03 -8.58
CA GLU A 20 9.78 24.36 -8.52
C GLU A 20 10.53 23.85 -9.75
N ILE A 21 10.27 22.63 -10.19
CA ILE A 21 10.88 22.07 -11.39
C ILE A 21 10.49 22.90 -12.62
N GLU A 22 9.22 23.26 -12.73
CA GLU A 22 8.74 24.09 -13.85
C GLU A 22 9.38 25.48 -13.85
N ASN A 23 9.49 26.11 -12.68
CA ASN A 23 10.15 27.39 -12.52
C ASN A 23 11.65 27.35 -12.89
N LEU A 24 12.34 26.28 -12.51
CA LEU A 24 13.77 26.11 -12.76
C LEU A 24 14.10 25.70 -14.20
N THR A 25 13.24 24.93 -14.83
CA THR A 25 13.53 24.33 -16.14
C THR A 25 12.72 24.92 -17.29
N GLY A 26 11.59 25.54 -17.00
CA GLY A 26 10.64 26.01 -18.02
C GLY A 26 9.84 24.89 -18.70
N PHE A 27 10.03 23.62 -18.28
CA PHE A 27 9.27 22.51 -18.82
C PHE A 27 7.95 22.32 -18.06
N GLU A 28 6.89 22.05 -18.81
CA GLU A 28 5.59 21.69 -18.20
C GLU A 28 5.76 20.43 -17.35
N THR A 29 5.34 20.52 -16.10
CA THR A 29 5.47 19.43 -15.13
C THR A 29 4.10 18.98 -14.66
N ARG A 30 3.86 17.68 -14.69
CA ARG A 30 2.60 17.07 -14.25
C ARG A 30 2.82 16.18 -13.04
N VAL A 31 1.85 16.18 -12.15
CA VAL A 31 1.86 15.35 -10.94
C VAL A 31 0.86 14.21 -11.09
N THR A 32 1.31 12.99 -10.76
CA THR A 32 0.42 11.84 -10.62
C THR A 32 0.54 11.30 -9.21
N VAL A 33 -0.57 11.30 -8.48
CA VAL A 33 -0.66 10.70 -7.15
C VAL A 33 -1.12 9.26 -7.30
N LEU A 34 -0.26 8.32 -6.94
CA LEU A 34 -0.46 6.90 -7.22
C LEU A 34 -1.39 6.17 -6.24
N GLY A 35 -2.03 6.82 -5.30
CA GLY A 35 -2.85 6.20 -4.26
C GLY A 35 -3.73 5.04 -4.75
N HIS A 36 -4.94 5.31 -5.18
CA HIS A 36 -5.88 4.29 -5.66
C HIS A 36 -5.41 3.60 -6.96
N VAL A 37 -4.61 4.26 -7.77
CA VAL A 37 -4.07 3.69 -9.01
C VAL A 37 -3.26 2.42 -8.73
N GLN A 38 -2.54 2.38 -7.62
CA GLN A 38 -1.74 1.21 -7.23
C GLN A 38 -2.60 0.01 -6.79
N ARG A 39 -3.84 0.25 -6.42
CA ARG A 39 -4.76 -0.83 -6.04
C ARG A 39 -5.24 -1.65 -7.23
N GLY A 40 -5.08 -1.14 -8.44
CA GLY A 40 -5.48 -1.80 -9.67
C GLY A 40 -6.96 -1.63 -9.98
N GLY A 41 -7.47 -2.50 -10.85
CA GLY A 41 -8.84 -2.48 -11.34
C GLY A 41 -9.77 -3.42 -10.58
N SER A 42 -10.73 -4.02 -11.32
CA SER A 42 -11.68 -4.97 -10.75
C SER A 42 -10.96 -6.24 -10.26
N PRO A 43 -11.39 -6.82 -9.12
CA PRO A 43 -10.80 -8.05 -8.60
C PRO A 43 -11.05 -9.22 -9.55
N ASN A 44 -10.04 -10.06 -9.71
CA ASN A 44 -10.15 -11.32 -10.44
C ASN A 44 -10.70 -12.43 -9.52
N PRO A 45 -10.97 -13.66 -10.05
CA PRO A 45 -11.45 -14.75 -9.21
C PRO A 45 -10.52 -15.10 -8.03
N PHE A 46 -9.22 -15.07 -8.22
CA PHE A 46 -8.24 -15.29 -7.15
C PHE A 46 -8.41 -14.27 -6.01
N ASP A 47 -8.55 -12.99 -6.34
CA ASP A 47 -8.74 -11.93 -5.36
C ASP A 47 -10.02 -12.14 -4.55
N ARG A 48 -11.09 -12.54 -5.21
CA ARG A 48 -12.40 -12.79 -4.59
C ARG A 48 -12.36 -13.98 -3.63
N VAL A 49 -11.75 -15.08 -4.04
CA VAL A 49 -11.58 -16.27 -3.19
C VAL A 49 -10.68 -15.95 -2.01
N LEU A 50 -9.58 -15.23 -2.24
CA LEU A 50 -8.67 -14.83 -1.18
C LEU A 50 -9.37 -13.93 -0.16
N GLY A 51 -10.13 -12.93 -0.63
CA GLY A 51 -10.92 -12.05 0.24
C GLY A 51 -11.92 -12.81 1.11
N THR A 52 -12.59 -13.81 0.53
CA THR A 52 -13.52 -14.69 1.25
C THR A 52 -12.78 -15.51 2.31
N ARG A 53 -11.63 -16.08 1.98
CA ARG A 53 -10.80 -16.84 2.92
C ARG A 53 -10.33 -15.97 4.09
N PHE A 54 -9.88 -14.74 3.80
CA PHE A 54 -9.50 -13.80 4.86
C PHE A 54 -10.68 -13.42 5.75
N GLY A 55 -11.85 -13.19 5.18
CA GLY A 55 -13.05 -12.88 5.95
C GLY A 55 -13.45 -13.98 6.91
N ILE A 56 -13.46 -15.22 6.44
CA ILE A 56 -13.77 -16.39 7.27
C ILE A 56 -12.75 -16.52 8.41
N ALA A 57 -11.46 -16.45 8.08
CA ALA A 57 -10.41 -16.55 9.08
C ALA A 57 -10.46 -15.42 10.12
N ALA A 58 -10.80 -14.20 9.71
CA ALA A 58 -10.95 -13.08 10.62
C ALA A 58 -12.11 -13.29 11.61
N ILE A 59 -13.25 -13.79 11.14
CA ILE A 59 -14.39 -14.12 12.01
C ILE A 59 -14.04 -15.25 12.97
N ASP A 60 -13.35 -16.28 12.52
CA ASP A 60 -12.89 -17.37 13.38
C ASP A 60 -11.93 -16.84 14.45
N ALA A 61 -11.03 -15.92 14.09
CA ALA A 61 -10.12 -15.29 15.04
C ALA A 61 -10.88 -14.49 16.13
N VAL A 62 -11.94 -13.76 15.75
CA VAL A 62 -12.80 -13.07 16.71
C VAL A 62 -13.50 -14.04 17.65
N HIS A 63 -14.06 -15.12 17.13
CA HIS A 63 -14.70 -16.16 17.93
C HIS A 63 -13.73 -16.84 18.90
N ASN A 64 -12.49 -17.03 18.48
CA ASN A 64 -11.42 -17.61 19.30
C ASN A 64 -10.75 -16.58 20.22
N ARG A 65 -11.21 -15.32 20.21
CA ARG A 65 -10.64 -14.23 21.00
C ARG A 65 -9.16 -13.97 20.73
N GLU A 66 -8.72 -14.17 19.51
CA GLU A 66 -7.35 -13.88 19.05
C GLU A 66 -7.16 -12.40 18.72
N TYR A 67 -7.47 -11.53 19.68
CA TYR A 67 -7.35 -10.08 19.51
C TYR A 67 -5.88 -9.67 19.45
N GLY A 68 -5.60 -8.63 18.67
CA GLY A 68 -4.23 -8.16 18.46
C GLY A 68 -3.48 -8.93 17.40
N ASN A 69 -4.14 -9.84 16.70
CA ASN A 69 -3.58 -10.60 15.58
C ASN A 69 -4.14 -10.13 14.24
N MET A 70 -3.43 -10.45 13.19
CA MET A 70 -3.80 -10.20 11.81
C MET A 70 -3.89 -11.52 11.05
N VAL A 71 -4.89 -11.68 10.21
CA VAL A 71 -4.92 -12.80 9.25
C VAL A 71 -3.97 -12.50 8.10
N ALA A 72 -3.17 -13.47 7.72
CA ALA A 72 -2.13 -13.31 6.71
C ALA A 72 -2.03 -14.52 5.80
N LEU A 73 -1.57 -14.32 4.59
CA LEU A 73 -1.31 -15.39 3.63
C LEU A 73 0.17 -15.76 3.67
N GLN A 74 0.47 -16.99 4.04
CA GLN A 74 1.83 -17.52 4.04
C GLN A 74 1.86 -18.88 3.32
N ASN A 75 2.60 -18.96 2.23
CA ASN A 75 2.73 -20.18 1.43
C ASN A 75 1.37 -20.77 1.01
N GLY A 76 0.44 -19.92 0.60
CA GLY A 76 -0.90 -20.34 0.17
C GLY A 76 -1.89 -20.66 1.29
N THR A 77 -1.47 -20.55 2.55
CA THR A 77 -2.28 -20.85 3.74
C THR A 77 -2.57 -19.59 4.52
N ILE A 78 -3.81 -19.45 5.01
CA ILE A 78 -4.16 -18.34 5.90
C ILE A 78 -3.70 -18.70 7.32
N VAL A 79 -2.92 -17.78 7.90
CA VAL A 79 -2.37 -17.91 9.26
C VAL A 79 -2.71 -16.67 10.08
N SER A 80 -2.62 -16.81 11.40
CA SER A 80 -2.78 -15.69 12.34
C SER A 80 -1.40 -15.22 12.78
N VAL A 81 -1.15 -13.92 12.66
CA VAL A 81 0.15 -13.29 12.98
C VAL A 81 -0.07 -12.17 13.99
N PRO A 82 0.71 -12.09 15.07
CA PRO A 82 0.63 -10.94 15.97
C PRO A 82 0.87 -9.60 15.24
N LEU A 83 0.04 -8.61 15.52
CA LEU A 83 0.16 -7.29 14.89
C LEU A 83 1.55 -6.67 15.09
N GLN A 84 2.16 -6.88 16.24
CA GLN A 84 3.49 -6.36 16.52
C GLN A 84 4.55 -6.93 15.59
N GLU A 85 4.44 -8.19 15.21
CA GLU A 85 5.34 -8.79 14.23
C GLU A 85 5.11 -8.23 12.83
N ALA A 86 3.84 -7.97 12.48
CA ALA A 86 3.48 -7.43 11.17
C ALA A 86 3.99 -5.99 10.96
N VAL A 87 4.01 -5.17 12.01
CA VAL A 87 4.36 -3.75 11.93
C VAL A 87 5.72 -3.41 12.55
N GLY A 88 6.38 -4.39 13.16
CA GLY A 88 7.63 -4.19 13.90
C GLY A 88 8.82 -3.77 13.03
N SER A 89 8.76 -4.03 11.75
CA SER A 89 9.77 -3.59 10.78
C SER A 89 9.12 -3.19 9.47
N LEU A 90 9.75 -2.24 8.78
CA LEU A 90 9.28 -1.82 7.46
C LEU A 90 9.65 -2.89 6.43
N LYS A 91 8.64 -3.42 5.73
CA LYS A 91 8.87 -4.34 4.62
C LYS A 91 9.36 -3.56 3.41
N LYS A 92 10.59 -3.83 3.01
CA LYS A 92 11.21 -3.21 1.83
C LYS A 92 11.16 -4.14 0.64
N VAL A 93 11.34 -3.57 -0.56
CA VAL A 93 11.49 -4.35 -1.79
C VAL A 93 12.76 -5.19 -1.68
N SER A 94 12.66 -6.48 -2.03
CA SER A 94 13.83 -7.37 -2.00
C SER A 94 14.88 -6.96 -3.03
N PRO A 95 16.18 -7.22 -2.78
CA PRO A 95 17.22 -6.98 -3.77
C PRO A 95 16.96 -7.69 -5.09
N GLU A 96 16.38 -8.88 -5.06
CA GLU A 96 16.03 -9.65 -6.25
C GLU A 96 14.97 -8.94 -7.10
N MET A 97 13.88 -8.48 -6.48
CA MET A 97 12.85 -7.71 -7.19
C MET A 97 13.40 -6.41 -7.74
N TRP A 98 14.25 -5.74 -7.00
CA TRP A 98 14.92 -4.53 -7.46
C TRP A 98 15.80 -4.79 -8.67
N SER A 99 16.58 -5.86 -8.64
CA SER A 99 17.40 -6.28 -9.79
C SER A 99 16.57 -6.59 -11.03
N THR A 100 15.42 -7.24 -10.85
CA THR A 100 14.49 -7.49 -11.94
C THR A 100 13.95 -6.20 -12.53
N ALA A 101 13.52 -5.26 -11.68
CA ALA A 101 12.99 -3.98 -12.12
C ALA A 101 14.01 -3.14 -12.89
N LYS A 102 15.28 -3.20 -12.54
CA LYS A 102 16.36 -2.46 -13.22
C LYS A 102 16.47 -2.78 -14.72
N ASN A 103 16.08 -3.96 -15.14
CA ASN A 103 16.11 -4.33 -16.57
C ASN A 103 15.17 -3.46 -17.43
N PHE A 104 14.23 -2.78 -16.82
CA PHE A 104 13.25 -1.91 -17.49
C PHE A 104 13.58 -0.43 -17.34
N PHE A 105 14.66 -0.09 -16.65
CA PHE A 105 15.08 1.30 -16.53
C PHE A 105 15.82 1.72 -17.80
N ALA A 106 15.50 2.94 -18.24
CA ALA A 106 16.17 3.54 -19.40
C ALA A 106 17.61 3.96 -19.07
#